data_23efc56fd99a8455e36286a52f8cb5e3
#
_entry.id   23efc56fd99a8455e36286a52f8cb5e3
#
_cell.length_a   1.000
_cell.length_b   1.000
_cell.length_c   1.000
_cell.angle_alpha   90.00
_cell.angle_beta   90.00
_cell.angle_gamma   90.00
#
_symmetry.space_group_name_H-M   'P 1'
#
loop_
_entity.id
_entity.type
_entity.pdbx_description
1 polymer ?
#
loop_
_entity_poly.entity_id
_entity_poly.type
_entity_poly.pdbx_seq_one_letter_code
_entity_poly.pdbx_strand_id
1 'polypeptide(L)'
;MKHFTRLSISMLFAPLVLGVASQTTMAQDVVQVAPQQYKVLLENERVRVLEYQSKPGEKAMMHAHPASVFYPLSPAKFTFTSPDGKTAEVEVKAGQVLWLDPVTHTTENAGTTNAHGVVIELKK
;
A
#
# COMPACT_ATOMS: atom_id res chain seq x y z
N MET A 1 56.11 53.66 5.66
CA MET A 1 54.67 53.47 5.29
C MET A 1 54.44 52.01 5.00
N LYS A 2 53.71 51.35 5.88
CA LYS A 2 53.36 49.95 5.68
C LYS A 2 52.02 49.91 4.97
N HIS A 3 52.00 49.39 3.73
CA HIS A 3 50.77 49.14 3.01
C HIS A 3 50.16 47.82 3.49
N PHE A 4 49.07 47.93 4.22
CA PHE A 4 48.23 46.76 4.54
C PHE A 4 47.34 46.45 3.36
N THR A 5 47.67 45.41 2.62
CA THR A 5 46.79 44.86 1.58
C THR A 5 45.68 44.11 2.30
N ARG A 6 44.47 44.66 2.26
CA ARG A 6 43.27 43.93 2.72
C ARG A 6 42.93 42.85 1.72
N LEU A 7 43.16 41.61 2.12
CA LEU A 7 42.69 40.47 1.35
C LEU A 7 41.17 40.32 1.60
N SER A 8 40.37 40.71 0.61
CA SER A 8 38.92 40.50 0.65
C SER A 8 38.67 39.05 0.27
N ILE A 9 38.39 38.24 1.28
CA ILE A 9 37.90 36.87 1.03
C ILE A 9 36.41 36.98 0.70
N SER A 10 36.11 36.97 -0.59
CA SER A 10 34.73 36.82 -1.04
C SER A 10 34.33 35.36 -0.83
N MET A 11 33.62 35.11 0.26
CA MET A 11 32.93 33.82 0.41
C MET A 11 31.78 33.77 -0.58
N LEU A 12 31.97 33.01 -1.65
CA LEU A 12 30.86 32.62 -2.54
C LEU A 12 30.04 31.58 -1.76
N PHE A 13 28.92 32.02 -1.22
CA PHE A 13 27.87 31.07 -0.80
C PHE A 13 27.17 30.58 -2.07
N ALA A 14 27.49 29.36 -2.51
CA ALA A 14 26.67 28.68 -3.49
C ALA A 14 25.35 28.32 -2.80
N PRO A 15 24.19 28.70 -3.34
CA PRO A 15 22.92 28.24 -2.80
C PRO A 15 22.87 26.72 -2.93
N LEU A 16 22.80 26.05 -1.80
CA LEU A 16 22.50 24.63 -1.77
C LEU A 16 21.05 24.49 -2.21
N VAL A 17 20.83 24.22 -3.50
CA VAL A 17 19.53 23.83 -3.99
C VAL A 17 19.29 22.42 -3.47
N LEU A 18 18.64 22.34 -2.31
CA LEU A 18 18.01 21.10 -1.88
C LEU A 18 16.92 20.80 -2.91
N GLY A 19 17.27 20.01 -3.91
CA GLY A 19 16.29 19.42 -4.78
C GLY A 19 15.37 18.57 -3.90
N VAL A 20 14.15 19.05 -3.68
CA VAL A 20 13.10 18.21 -3.14
C VAL A 20 12.86 17.16 -4.20
N ALA A 21 13.55 16.02 -4.08
CA ALA A 21 13.13 14.85 -4.83
C ALA A 21 11.69 14.60 -4.39
N SER A 22 10.73 14.85 -5.28
CA SER A 22 9.37 14.40 -5.10
C SER A 22 9.46 12.88 -4.99
N GLN A 23 9.50 12.38 -3.77
CA GLN A 23 9.28 10.98 -3.52
C GLN A 23 7.83 10.74 -3.93
N THR A 24 7.64 10.26 -5.16
CA THR A 24 6.45 9.50 -5.47
C THR A 24 6.47 8.34 -4.48
N THR A 25 5.72 8.48 -3.41
CA THR A 25 5.40 7.36 -2.54
C THR A 25 4.66 6.36 -3.43
N MET A 26 5.42 5.45 -4.03
CA MET A 26 4.82 4.27 -4.64
C MET A 26 4.11 3.56 -3.51
N ALA A 27 2.77 3.50 -3.59
CA ALA A 27 1.97 2.76 -2.65
C ALA A 27 2.56 1.35 -2.57
N GLN A 28 2.86 0.90 -1.36
CA GLN A 28 3.60 -0.33 -1.16
C GLN A 28 2.78 -1.53 -1.58
N ASP A 29 3.45 -2.49 -2.17
CA ASP A 29 2.88 -3.79 -2.52
C ASP A 29 2.38 -4.51 -1.26
N VAL A 30 1.18 -5.06 -1.31
CA VAL A 30 0.55 -5.70 -0.15
C VAL A 30 1.34 -6.89 0.38
N VAL A 31 2.02 -7.63 -0.47
CA VAL A 31 2.83 -8.79 -0.04
C VAL A 31 4.06 -8.34 0.76
N GLN A 32 4.60 -7.17 0.45
CA GLN A 32 5.70 -6.58 1.22
C GLN A 32 5.22 -6.00 2.54
N VAL A 33 4.02 -5.40 2.56
CA VAL A 33 3.46 -4.76 3.76
C VAL A 33 2.89 -5.76 4.74
N ALA A 34 2.21 -6.80 4.25
CA ALA A 34 1.48 -7.77 5.06
C ALA A 34 1.76 -9.22 4.60
N PRO A 35 3.03 -9.67 4.64
CA PRO A 35 3.40 -11.00 4.13
C PRO A 35 2.78 -12.16 4.92
N GLN A 36 2.32 -11.93 6.14
CA GLN A 36 1.66 -12.94 6.97
C GLN A 36 0.20 -13.15 6.57
N GLN A 37 -0.41 -12.15 5.93
CA GLN A 37 -1.81 -12.19 5.51
C GLN A 37 -1.96 -12.51 4.03
N TYR A 38 -0.98 -12.18 3.21
CA TYR A 38 -1.01 -12.35 1.74
C TYR A 38 0.16 -13.20 1.27
N LYS A 39 -0.18 -14.32 0.64
CA LYS A 39 0.79 -15.26 0.07
C LYS A 39 0.58 -15.39 -1.42
N VAL A 40 1.67 -15.26 -2.20
CA VAL A 40 1.63 -15.47 -3.64
C VAL A 40 1.43 -16.96 -3.94
N LEU A 41 0.34 -17.29 -4.62
CA LEU A 41 0.04 -18.66 -5.08
C LEU A 41 0.48 -18.87 -6.52
N LEU A 42 0.34 -17.85 -7.36
CA LEU A 42 0.70 -17.89 -8.76
C LEU A 42 1.00 -16.47 -9.23
N GLU A 43 2.01 -16.34 -10.04
CA GLU A 43 2.34 -15.07 -10.70
C GLU A 43 2.85 -15.33 -12.10
N ASN A 44 2.32 -14.58 -13.06
CA ASN A 44 2.76 -14.58 -14.45
C ASN A 44 2.65 -13.17 -15.03
N GLU A 45 2.80 -13.02 -16.35
CA GLU A 45 2.72 -11.72 -17.01
C GLU A 45 1.35 -11.05 -16.94
N ARG A 46 0.29 -11.81 -16.65
CA ARG A 46 -1.10 -11.35 -16.73
C ARG A 46 -1.75 -11.15 -15.37
N VAL A 47 -1.44 -12.01 -14.41
CA VAL A 47 -2.09 -12.02 -13.10
C VAL A 47 -1.09 -12.32 -11.99
N ARG A 48 -1.44 -11.86 -10.80
CA ARG A 48 -0.84 -12.33 -9.55
C ARG A 48 -1.98 -12.80 -8.64
N VAL A 49 -1.96 -14.06 -8.27
CA VAL A 49 -2.96 -14.69 -7.42
C VAL A 49 -2.42 -14.78 -6.00
N LEU A 50 -3.15 -14.19 -5.07
CA LEU A 50 -2.78 -14.13 -3.66
C LEU A 50 -3.79 -14.90 -2.82
N GLU A 51 -3.31 -15.73 -1.90
CA GLU A 51 -4.12 -16.20 -0.80
C GLU A 51 -4.14 -15.13 0.30
N TYR A 52 -5.33 -14.80 0.77
CA TYR A 52 -5.54 -13.88 1.87
C TYR A 52 -6.10 -14.61 3.07
N GLN A 53 -5.48 -14.40 4.23
CA GLN A 53 -5.97 -14.90 5.52
C GLN A 53 -5.76 -13.82 6.58
N SER A 54 -6.75 -13.61 7.43
CA SER A 54 -6.61 -12.73 8.58
C SER A 54 -7.48 -13.19 9.75
N LYS A 55 -6.96 -12.96 10.95
CA LYS A 55 -7.69 -13.16 12.19
C LYS A 55 -8.53 -11.94 12.53
N PRO A 56 -9.59 -12.07 13.35
CA PRO A 56 -10.34 -10.91 13.85
C PRO A 56 -9.40 -9.86 14.44
N GLY A 57 -9.59 -8.61 14.04
CA GLY A 57 -8.80 -7.46 14.49
C GLY A 57 -7.45 -7.26 13.78
N GLU A 58 -6.99 -8.22 12.98
CA GLU A 58 -5.76 -8.02 12.22
C GLU A 58 -5.96 -6.98 11.13
N LYS A 59 -4.94 -6.12 10.97
CA LYS A 59 -4.94 -5.02 10.03
C LYS A 59 -3.71 -5.09 9.13
N ALA A 60 -3.94 -5.04 7.83
CA ALA A 60 -2.89 -4.77 6.87
C ALA A 60 -2.72 -3.26 6.73
N MET A 61 -1.50 -2.77 6.94
CA MET A 61 -1.19 -1.34 6.84
C MET A 61 -1.38 -0.84 5.41
N MET A 62 -1.30 0.46 5.20
CA MET A 62 -1.54 1.09 3.91
C MET A 62 -0.76 0.41 2.79
N HIS A 63 -1.48 -0.08 1.79
CA HIS A 63 -0.95 -0.79 0.63
C HIS A 63 -1.80 -0.52 -0.60
N ALA A 64 -1.27 -0.87 -1.77
CA ALA A 64 -1.97 -0.72 -3.03
C ALA A 64 -2.20 -2.05 -3.72
N HIS A 65 -3.33 -2.13 -4.40
CA HIS A 65 -3.64 -3.19 -5.37
C HIS A 65 -3.91 -2.56 -6.74
N PRO A 66 -3.50 -3.19 -7.84
CA PRO A 66 -4.08 -2.91 -9.14
C PRO A 66 -5.54 -3.38 -9.18
N ALA A 67 -6.21 -3.20 -10.31
CA ALA A 67 -7.54 -3.80 -10.51
C ALA A 67 -7.49 -5.30 -10.15
N SER A 68 -8.45 -5.76 -9.39
CA SER A 68 -8.44 -7.12 -8.86
C SER A 68 -9.83 -7.70 -8.66
N VAL A 69 -9.87 -9.02 -8.58
CA VAL A 69 -11.06 -9.78 -8.19
C VAL A 69 -10.76 -10.39 -6.82
N PHE A 70 -11.70 -10.27 -5.91
CA PHE A 70 -11.65 -10.97 -4.62
C PHE A 70 -12.70 -12.07 -4.58
N TYR A 71 -12.25 -13.28 -4.34
CA TYR A 71 -13.11 -14.45 -4.13
C TYR A 71 -13.05 -14.86 -2.65
N PRO A 72 -14.07 -14.53 -1.84
CA PRO A 72 -14.12 -14.96 -0.45
C PRO A 72 -14.43 -16.45 -0.34
N LEU A 73 -13.62 -17.17 0.44
CA LEU A 73 -13.83 -18.58 0.76
C LEU A 73 -14.63 -18.77 2.05
N SER A 74 -14.72 -17.71 2.86
CA SER A 74 -15.49 -17.67 4.09
C SER A 74 -16.22 -16.33 4.22
N PRO A 75 -17.32 -16.26 4.99
CA PRO A 75 -17.93 -14.97 5.30
C PRO A 75 -16.93 -14.07 6.04
N ALA A 76 -16.95 -12.79 5.74
CA ALA A 76 -16.06 -11.83 6.40
C ALA A 76 -16.68 -10.44 6.45
N LYS A 77 -16.18 -9.65 7.37
CA LYS A 77 -16.47 -8.23 7.49
C LYS A 77 -15.14 -7.47 7.50
N PHE A 78 -15.02 -6.50 6.60
CA PHE A 78 -13.81 -5.70 6.47
C PHE A 78 -14.10 -4.24 6.74
N THR A 79 -13.14 -3.55 7.34
CA THR A 79 -13.07 -2.10 7.33
C THR A 79 -11.90 -1.70 6.44
N PHE A 80 -12.19 -0.95 5.38
CA PHE A 80 -11.20 -0.34 4.51
C PHE A 80 -11.03 1.13 4.88
N THR A 81 -9.80 1.58 4.97
CA THR A 81 -9.50 3.00 5.23
C THR A 81 -8.64 3.55 4.09
N SER A 82 -9.14 4.59 3.44
CA SER A 82 -8.44 5.31 2.37
C SER A 82 -7.36 6.24 2.92
N PRO A 83 -6.41 6.72 2.08
CA PRO A 83 -5.36 7.63 2.54
C PRO A 83 -5.88 8.94 3.17
N ASP A 84 -7.06 9.40 2.79
CA ASP A 84 -7.72 10.58 3.36
C ASP A 84 -8.40 10.32 4.72
N GLY A 85 -8.31 9.08 5.24
CA GLY A 85 -8.89 8.68 6.52
C GLY A 85 -10.34 8.24 6.45
N LYS A 86 -10.98 8.28 5.28
CA LYS A 86 -12.36 7.78 5.10
C LYS A 86 -12.38 6.27 5.22
N THR A 87 -13.40 5.75 5.87
CA THR A 87 -13.60 4.31 6.09
C THR A 87 -14.84 3.82 5.36
N ALA A 88 -14.81 2.55 4.96
CA ALA A 88 -15.96 1.82 4.43
C ALA A 88 -16.00 0.44 5.04
N GLU A 89 -17.17 0.00 5.49
CA GLU A 89 -17.39 -1.38 5.93
C GLU A 89 -18.00 -2.19 4.78
N VAL A 90 -17.45 -3.38 4.58
CA VAL A 90 -17.91 -4.31 3.54
C VAL A 90 -18.09 -5.69 4.18
N GLU A 91 -19.30 -6.23 4.07
CA GLU A 91 -19.58 -7.62 4.43
C GLU A 91 -19.65 -8.47 3.17
N VAL A 92 -19.03 -9.63 3.23
CA VAL A 92 -19.07 -10.60 2.12
C VAL A 92 -19.49 -11.97 2.63
N LYS A 93 -20.19 -12.69 1.76
CA LYS A 93 -20.51 -14.10 1.97
C LYS A 93 -19.48 -14.96 1.23
N ALA A 94 -19.33 -16.21 1.65
CA ALA A 94 -18.54 -17.19 0.89
C ALA A 94 -19.03 -17.25 -0.57
N GLY A 95 -18.12 -17.15 -1.52
CA GLY A 95 -18.43 -17.20 -2.96
C GLY A 95 -19.00 -15.89 -3.53
N GLN A 96 -19.17 -14.84 -2.73
CA GLN A 96 -19.60 -13.53 -3.21
C GLN A 96 -18.42 -12.78 -3.81
N VAL A 97 -18.22 -12.90 -5.10
CA VAL A 97 -17.08 -12.30 -5.81
C VAL A 97 -17.23 -10.78 -5.88
N LEU A 98 -16.14 -10.08 -5.55
CA LEU A 98 -16.06 -8.63 -5.65
C LEU A 98 -15.07 -8.22 -6.74
N TRP A 99 -15.44 -7.20 -7.50
CA TRP A 99 -14.51 -6.44 -8.33
C TRP A 99 -13.99 -5.26 -7.55
N LEU A 100 -12.67 -5.06 -7.58
CA LEU A 100 -12.01 -3.90 -6.98
C LEU A 100 -11.26 -3.13 -8.06
N ASP A 101 -11.60 -1.86 -8.22
CA ASP A 101 -10.78 -0.93 -9.00
C ASP A 101 -9.42 -0.74 -8.32
N PRO A 102 -8.39 -0.25 -9.03
CA PRO A 102 -7.12 0.06 -8.39
C PRO A 102 -7.34 0.88 -7.13
N VAL A 103 -6.76 0.46 -6.03
CA VAL A 103 -7.05 1.03 -4.72
C VAL A 103 -5.80 1.09 -3.84
N THR A 104 -5.72 2.15 -3.03
CA THR A 104 -4.78 2.27 -1.92
C THR A 104 -5.58 2.37 -0.63
N HIS A 105 -5.34 1.46 0.30
CA HIS A 105 -6.11 1.40 1.54
C HIS A 105 -5.38 0.61 2.64
N THR A 106 -5.90 0.68 3.85
CA THR A 106 -5.68 -0.34 4.88
C THR A 106 -6.85 -1.32 4.84
N THR A 107 -6.62 -2.54 5.28
CA THR A 107 -7.67 -3.56 5.39
C THR A 107 -7.65 -4.13 6.79
N GLU A 108 -8.78 -4.08 7.48
CA GLU A 108 -8.95 -4.67 8.81
C GLU A 108 -10.03 -5.74 8.78
N ASN A 109 -9.75 -6.89 9.38
CA ASN A 109 -10.79 -7.87 9.67
C ASN A 109 -11.61 -7.36 10.86
N ALA A 110 -12.74 -6.76 10.57
CA ALA A 110 -13.67 -6.21 11.57
C ALA A 110 -14.73 -7.24 12.01
N GLY A 111 -14.63 -8.47 11.53
CA GLY A 111 -15.52 -9.57 11.90
C GLY A 111 -15.08 -10.29 13.15
N THR A 112 -15.79 -11.37 13.46
CA THR A 112 -15.56 -12.22 14.65
C THR A 112 -14.93 -13.56 14.29
N THR A 113 -14.70 -13.83 13.01
CA THR A 113 -14.12 -15.08 12.49
C THR A 113 -12.92 -14.78 11.60
N ASN A 114 -12.09 -15.80 11.39
CA ASN A 114 -10.98 -15.72 10.44
C ASN A 114 -11.54 -15.48 9.03
N ALA A 115 -10.94 -14.52 8.32
CA ALA A 115 -11.23 -14.29 6.91
C ALA A 115 -10.27 -15.11 6.05
N HIS A 116 -10.79 -15.68 4.97
CA HIS A 116 -10.02 -16.45 4.00
C HIS A 116 -10.57 -16.20 2.61
N GLY A 117 -9.69 -15.91 1.67
CA GLY A 117 -10.09 -15.65 0.30
C GLY A 117 -8.92 -15.65 -0.65
N VAL A 118 -9.24 -15.42 -1.92
CA VAL A 118 -8.26 -15.33 -3.00
C VAL A 118 -8.40 -13.97 -3.67
N VAL A 119 -7.28 -13.26 -3.79
CA VAL A 119 -7.20 -12.01 -4.55
C VAL A 119 -6.50 -12.30 -5.87
N ILE A 120 -7.14 -11.93 -6.97
CA ILE A 120 -6.57 -12.07 -8.30
C ILE A 120 -6.28 -10.65 -8.80
N GLU A 121 -5.02 -10.25 -8.75
CA GLU A 121 -4.57 -8.96 -9.25
C GLU A 121 -4.29 -9.04 -10.74
N LEU A 122 -4.83 -8.10 -11.50
CA LEU A 122 -4.65 -8.04 -12.94
C LEU A 122 -3.42 -7.18 -13.26
N LYS A 123 -2.53 -7.71 -14.08
CA LYS A 123 -1.38 -6.97 -14.62
C LYS A 123 -1.75 -6.35 -15.96
N LYS A 124 -1.20 -5.17 -16.19
CA LYS A 124 -1.35 -4.48 -17.48
C LYS A 124 -0.34 -4.98 -18.49
#